data_70fa3e2e37c9702f101dbbeb017ca488
#
_entry.id   70fa3e2e37c9702f101dbbeb017ca488
#
_cell.length_a   1.000
_cell.length_b   1.000
_cell.length_c   1.000
_cell.angle_alpha   90.00
_cell.angle_beta   90.00
_cell.angle_gamma   90.00
#
_symmetry.space_group_name_H-M   'P 1'
#
loop_
_entity.id
_entity.type
_entity.pdbx_description
1 polymer ?
#
loop_
_entity_poly.entity_id
_entity_poly.type
_entity_poly.pdbx_seq_one_letter_code
_entity_poly.pdbx_strand_id
1 'polypeptide(L)'
;MFEAFFTDPCMRYRTEVINGIDFYGLGFSMVRGECVAEGTLRWMQKGEAAAVLITNTSLPDMSGFELARHVRRQFPCLRVIFLTDTPNLAEAQQAVRCGAYDYLPKSDGIDALRSAMIRVSEELHTESREEAYLRGQQNWDECISRLLKLLLALKPGIDEDHWQMYSKVKPLLSDAPLRMEALLVRS
;
A
#
# COMPACT_ATOMS: atom_id res chain seq x y z
N MET A 1 5.14 1.99 7.91
CA MET A 1 3.94 2.84 8.14
C MET A 1 3.58 3.51 6.84
N PHE A 2 2.31 3.62 6.53
CA PHE A 2 1.80 4.19 5.27
C PHE A 2 1.46 5.67 5.44
N GLU A 3 1.48 6.46 4.35
CA GLU A 3 1.02 7.85 4.37
C GLU A 3 -0.40 7.97 3.83
N ALA A 4 -1.25 8.74 4.54
CA ALA A 4 -2.59 9.07 4.12
C ALA A 4 -2.71 10.59 3.93
N PHE A 5 -3.39 11.00 2.84
CA PHE A 5 -3.69 12.39 2.54
C PHE A 5 -5.20 12.60 2.59
N PHE A 6 -5.60 13.72 3.15
CA PHE A 6 -7.00 14.07 3.27
C PHE A 6 -7.27 15.48 2.72
N THR A 7 -8.10 15.59 1.71
CA THR A 7 -8.43 16.87 1.05
C THR A 7 -9.91 17.12 1.13
N ASP A 8 -10.30 18.14 1.89
CA ASP A 8 -11.68 18.56 2.06
C ASP A 8 -11.75 20.06 2.33
N PRO A 9 -12.62 20.87 1.68
CA PRO A 9 -12.70 22.30 1.93
C PRO A 9 -13.24 22.64 3.32
N CYS A 10 -14.02 21.76 3.94
CA CYS A 10 -14.63 22.00 5.24
C CYS A 10 -13.64 21.71 6.39
N MET A 11 -13.10 22.76 7.01
CA MET A 11 -12.19 22.67 8.13
C MET A 11 -12.79 21.86 9.29
N ARG A 12 -14.06 22.08 9.61
CA ARG A 12 -14.75 21.37 10.70
C ARG A 12 -14.74 19.86 10.46
N TYR A 13 -15.11 19.45 9.24
CA TYR A 13 -15.15 18.03 8.88
C TYR A 13 -13.75 17.40 8.88
N ARG A 14 -12.73 18.11 8.38
CA ARG A 14 -11.34 17.63 8.46
C ARG A 14 -10.91 17.40 9.92
N THR A 15 -11.19 18.35 10.81
CA THR A 15 -10.86 18.22 12.23
C THR A 15 -11.58 17.05 12.89
N GLU A 16 -12.86 16.89 12.56
CA GLU A 16 -13.69 15.80 13.07
C GLU A 16 -13.14 14.43 12.64
N VAL A 17 -12.78 14.26 11.37
CA VAL A 17 -12.21 13.03 10.82
C VAL A 17 -10.84 12.73 11.45
N ILE A 18 -9.94 13.72 11.50
CA ILE A 18 -8.57 13.53 12.02
C ILE A 18 -8.60 13.16 13.50
N ASN A 19 -9.51 13.72 14.27
CA ASN A 19 -9.64 13.42 15.70
C ASN A 19 -10.50 12.17 15.99
N GLY A 20 -11.39 11.81 15.07
CA GLY A 20 -12.34 10.73 15.25
C GLY A 20 -11.84 9.35 14.78
N ILE A 21 -10.78 9.30 13.97
CA ILE A 21 -10.20 8.06 13.47
C ILE A 21 -8.77 7.92 14.00
N ASP A 22 -8.47 6.80 14.63
CA ASP A 22 -7.10 6.46 15.06
C ASP A 22 -6.28 5.97 13.86
N PHE A 23 -5.83 6.90 13.03
CA PHE A 23 -5.01 6.60 11.86
C PHE A 23 -3.69 5.92 12.22
N TYR A 24 -3.10 6.28 13.37
CA TYR A 24 -1.86 5.68 13.83
C TYR A 24 -2.05 4.20 14.19
N GLY A 25 -3.11 3.88 14.93
CA GLY A 25 -3.48 2.49 15.23
C GLY A 25 -3.79 1.66 13.98
N LEU A 26 -4.21 2.31 12.90
CA LEU A 26 -4.40 1.68 11.58
C LEU A 26 -3.10 1.58 10.74
N GLY A 27 -1.95 1.99 11.26
CA GLY A 27 -0.67 1.89 10.57
C GLY A 27 -0.32 3.05 9.65
N PHE A 28 -1.03 4.19 9.73
CA PHE A 28 -0.73 5.40 8.96
C PHE A 28 0.11 6.37 9.80
N SER A 29 1.31 6.70 9.31
CA SER A 29 2.26 7.58 10.03
C SER A 29 1.86 9.04 10.01
N MET A 30 1.12 9.48 9.00
CA MET A 30 0.74 10.86 8.83
C MET A 30 -0.58 10.96 8.07
N VAL A 31 -1.47 11.83 8.56
CA VAL A 31 -2.66 12.27 7.85
C VAL A 31 -2.56 13.78 7.68
N ARG A 32 -2.30 14.22 6.45
CA ARG A 32 -2.26 15.64 6.13
C ARG A 32 -3.61 16.11 5.63
N GLY A 33 -4.18 17.08 6.32
CA GLY A 33 -5.45 17.70 5.94
C GLY A 33 -5.22 18.97 5.12
N GLU A 34 -5.63 18.97 3.86
CA GLU A 34 -5.58 20.13 2.96
C GLU A 34 -6.99 20.59 2.58
N CYS A 35 -7.13 21.89 2.31
CA CYS A 35 -8.42 22.46 1.87
C CYS A 35 -8.58 22.55 0.35
N VAL A 36 -7.47 22.42 -0.38
CA VAL A 36 -7.38 22.55 -1.84
C VAL A 36 -6.52 21.43 -2.40
N ALA A 37 -6.78 21.05 -3.65
CA ALA A 37 -6.05 20.00 -4.34
C ALA A 37 -4.58 20.34 -4.55
N GLU A 38 -4.25 21.60 -4.86
CA GLU A 38 -2.87 22.05 -5.06
C GLU A 38 -2.00 21.81 -3.82
N GLY A 39 -2.53 22.02 -2.62
CA GLY A 39 -1.86 21.72 -1.36
C GLY A 39 -1.49 20.24 -1.27
N THR A 40 -2.44 19.37 -1.55
CA THR A 40 -2.25 17.91 -1.57
C THR A 40 -1.20 17.50 -2.61
N LEU A 41 -1.30 17.98 -3.84
CA LEU A 41 -0.32 17.69 -4.90
C LEU A 41 1.10 18.10 -4.50
N ARG A 42 1.26 19.28 -3.90
CA ARG A 42 2.56 19.79 -3.41
C ARG A 42 3.18 18.89 -2.34
N TRP A 43 2.37 18.34 -1.45
CA TRP A 43 2.85 17.42 -0.42
C TRP A 43 3.17 16.04 -0.98
N MET A 44 2.31 15.50 -1.85
CA MET A 44 2.55 14.19 -2.46
C MET A 44 3.80 14.15 -3.34
N GLN A 45 4.17 15.27 -3.96
CA GLN A 45 5.44 15.39 -4.69
C GLN A 45 6.69 15.28 -3.81
N LYS A 46 6.56 15.51 -2.50
CA LYS A 46 7.65 15.44 -1.52
C LYS A 46 7.70 14.10 -0.78
N GLY A 47 6.63 13.32 -0.83
CA GLY A 47 6.50 12.05 -0.13
C GLY A 47 6.84 10.86 -1.04
N GLU A 48 7.52 9.87 -0.48
CA GLU A 48 7.96 8.68 -1.24
C GLU A 48 6.91 7.56 -1.29
N ALA A 49 5.89 7.57 -0.43
CA ALA A 49 5.02 6.41 -0.24
C ALA A 49 3.56 6.77 0.09
N ALA A 50 2.92 7.59 -0.75
CA ALA A 50 1.47 7.84 -0.61
C ALA A 50 0.68 6.55 -0.84
N ALA A 51 -0.03 6.06 0.17
CA ALA A 51 -0.80 4.84 0.09
C ALA A 51 -2.31 5.11 -0.08
N VAL A 52 -2.82 6.17 0.53
CA VAL A 52 -4.25 6.53 0.52
C VAL A 52 -4.45 8.01 0.28
N LEU A 53 -5.40 8.33 -0.59
CA LEU A 53 -5.96 9.67 -0.76
C LEU A 53 -7.45 9.63 -0.40
N ILE A 54 -7.84 10.38 0.61
CA ILE A 54 -9.24 10.67 0.94
C ILE A 54 -9.52 12.08 0.40
N THR A 55 -10.50 12.24 -0.48
CA THR A 55 -10.78 13.54 -1.09
C THR A 55 -12.26 13.81 -1.26
N ASN A 56 -12.69 15.04 -1.01
CA ASN A 56 -14.02 15.49 -1.42
C ASN A 56 -14.10 15.50 -2.95
N THR A 57 -15.25 15.16 -3.52
CA THR A 57 -15.51 15.23 -4.96
C THR A 57 -15.47 16.67 -5.49
N SER A 58 -15.85 17.65 -4.65
CA SER A 58 -15.86 19.08 -4.99
C SER A 58 -14.84 19.83 -4.13
N LEU A 59 -13.76 20.31 -4.77
CA LEU A 59 -12.74 21.16 -4.16
C LEU A 59 -12.77 22.56 -4.79
N PRO A 60 -12.24 23.58 -4.12
CA PRO A 60 -12.30 24.96 -4.61
C PRO A 60 -11.52 25.22 -5.90
N ASP A 61 -10.44 24.50 -6.13
CA ASP A 61 -9.48 24.71 -7.21
C ASP A 61 -9.59 23.70 -8.36
N MET A 62 -10.05 22.49 -8.08
CA MET A 62 -10.36 21.46 -9.09
C MET A 62 -11.30 20.39 -8.51
N SER A 63 -11.85 19.50 -9.34
CA SER A 63 -12.61 18.38 -8.79
C SER A 63 -11.70 17.33 -8.13
N GLY A 64 -12.21 16.65 -7.08
CA GLY A 64 -11.47 15.53 -6.47
C GLY A 64 -11.15 14.41 -7.47
N PHE A 65 -11.98 14.25 -8.50
CA PHE A 65 -11.73 13.29 -9.58
C PHE A 65 -10.52 13.69 -10.45
N GLU A 66 -10.31 14.98 -10.68
CA GLU A 66 -9.13 15.48 -11.37
C GLU A 66 -7.88 15.32 -10.52
N LEU A 67 -7.96 15.65 -9.23
CA LEU A 67 -6.90 15.39 -8.27
C LEU A 67 -6.49 13.92 -8.29
N ALA A 68 -7.44 12.99 -8.16
CA ALA A 68 -7.18 11.56 -8.18
C ALA A 68 -6.48 11.10 -9.47
N ARG A 69 -6.90 11.61 -10.63
CA ARG A 69 -6.26 11.30 -11.92
C ARG A 69 -4.83 11.80 -12.00
N HIS A 70 -4.54 13.00 -11.47
CA HIS A 70 -3.18 13.53 -11.42
C HIS A 70 -2.27 12.69 -10.55
N VAL A 71 -2.72 12.38 -9.35
CA VAL A 71 -1.94 11.63 -8.37
C VAL A 71 -1.67 10.20 -8.83
N ARG A 72 -2.65 9.52 -9.43
CA ARG A 72 -2.48 8.13 -9.90
C ARG A 72 -1.46 7.96 -11.02
N ARG A 73 -1.17 8.99 -11.79
CA ARG A 73 -0.08 8.92 -12.77
C ARG A 73 1.28 8.71 -12.11
N GLN A 74 1.44 9.21 -10.91
CA GLN A 74 2.68 9.16 -10.14
C GLN A 74 2.65 7.99 -9.13
N PHE A 75 1.48 7.67 -8.60
CA PHE A 75 1.24 6.62 -7.60
C PHE A 75 0.15 5.65 -8.09
N PRO A 76 0.45 4.71 -8.99
CA PRO A 76 -0.55 3.82 -9.60
C PRO A 76 -1.31 2.95 -8.59
N CYS A 77 -0.65 2.56 -7.49
CA CYS A 77 -1.22 1.72 -6.44
C CYS A 77 -1.97 2.50 -5.35
N LEU A 78 -2.09 3.84 -5.51
CA LEU A 78 -2.79 4.69 -4.54
C LEU A 78 -4.27 4.31 -4.44
N ARG A 79 -4.75 4.06 -3.22
CA ARG A 79 -6.17 3.90 -2.92
C ARG A 79 -6.81 5.28 -2.82
N VAL A 80 -7.92 5.49 -3.53
CA VAL A 80 -8.64 6.77 -3.50
C VAL A 80 -10.02 6.54 -2.94
N ILE A 81 -10.34 7.22 -1.83
CA ILE A 81 -11.68 7.26 -1.23
C ILE A 81 -12.26 8.64 -1.53
N PHE A 82 -13.38 8.67 -2.24
CA PHE A 82 -14.10 9.91 -2.48
C PHE A 82 -15.13 10.14 -1.39
N LEU A 83 -15.21 11.38 -0.93
CA LEU A 83 -16.25 11.88 -0.03
C LEU A 83 -17.13 12.86 -0.79
N THR A 84 -18.44 12.82 -0.54
CA THR A 84 -19.38 13.74 -1.15
C THR A 84 -20.38 14.30 -0.15
N ASP A 85 -20.73 15.56 -0.31
CA ASP A 85 -21.82 16.20 0.45
C ASP A 85 -23.20 15.92 -0.17
N THR A 86 -23.25 15.65 -1.49
CA THR A 86 -24.45 15.45 -2.29
C THR A 86 -24.34 14.22 -3.17
N PRO A 87 -24.58 13.01 -2.62
CA PRO A 87 -24.40 11.78 -3.37
C PRO A 87 -25.36 11.72 -4.57
N ASN A 88 -24.82 11.39 -5.73
CA ASN A 88 -25.59 11.21 -6.95
C ASN A 88 -24.97 10.13 -7.86
N LEU A 89 -25.81 9.58 -8.75
CA LEU A 89 -25.41 8.48 -9.63
C LEU A 89 -24.26 8.87 -10.59
N ALA A 90 -24.25 10.10 -11.08
CA ALA A 90 -23.23 10.55 -12.03
C ALA A 90 -21.85 10.59 -11.38
N GLU A 91 -21.73 11.11 -10.15
CA GLU A 91 -20.49 11.10 -9.38
C GLU A 91 -20.07 9.66 -9.01
N ALA A 92 -21.00 8.80 -8.60
CA ALA A 92 -20.70 7.40 -8.30
C ALA A 92 -20.15 6.67 -9.54
N GLN A 93 -20.73 6.87 -10.72
CA GLN A 93 -20.21 6.33 -11.97
C GLN A 93 -18.81 6.89 -12.29
N GLN A 94 -18.58 8.17 -12.03
CA GLN A 94 -17.28 8.79 -12.25
C GLN A 94 -16.22 8.24 -11.28
N ALA A 95 -16.58 8.01 -10.02
CA ALA A 95 -15.71 7.37 -9.04
C ALA A 95 -15.27 5.97 -9.51
N VAL A 96 -16.19 5.15 -9.98
CA VAL A 96 -15.88 3.83 -10.55
C VAL A 96 -14.92 3.95 -11.75
N ARG A 97 -15.18 4.88 -12.68
CA ARG A 97 -14.28 5.11 -13.84
C ARG A 97 -12.89 5.59 -13.45
N CYS A 98 -12.78 6.31 -12.35
CA CYS A 98 -11.49 6.72 -11.78
C CYS A 98 -10.83 5.59 -10.98
N GLY A 99 -11.46 4.42 -10.86
CA GLY A 99 -10.98 3.29 -10.07
C GLY A 99 -10.96 3.60 -8.58
N ALA A 100 -11.97 4.32 -8.06
CA ALA A 100 -12.09 4.60 -6.64
C ALA A 100 -12.03 3.30 -5.83
N TYR A 101 -11.39 3.38 -4.68
CA TYR A 101 -11.46 2.33 -3.68
C TYR A 101 -12.85 2.32 -3.01
N ASP A 102 -13.33 3.53 -2.68
CA ASP A 102 -14.66 3.71 -2.14
C ASP A 102 -15.23 5.10 -2.49
N TYR A 103 -16.57 5.26 -2.40
CA TYR A 103 -17.28 6.51 -2.62
C TYR A 103 -18.34 6.65 -1.52
N LEU A 104 -18.09 7.58 -0.58
CA LEU A 104 -18.83 7.68 0.67
C LEU A 104 -19.55 9.04 0.78
N PRO A 105 -20.88 9.03 0.98
CA PRO A 105 -21.59 10.22 1.43
C PRO A 105 -21.11 10.62 2.83
N LYS A 106 -20.82 11.90 3.05
CA LYS A 106 -20.48 12.40 4.40
C LYS A 106 -21.63 12.22 5.40
N SER A 107 -22.88 12.14 4.90
CA SER A 107 -24.07 11.84 5.71
C SER A 107 -24.01 10.48 6.40
N ASP A 108 -23.23 9.53 5.88
CA ASP A 108 -23.08 8.20 6.47
C ASP A 108 -22.17 8.22 7.72
N GLY A 109 -21.61 9.39 8.03
CA GLY A 109 -20.82 9.63 9.22
C GLY A 109 -19.39 9.13 9.14
N ILE A 110 -18.64 9.41 10.20
CA ILE A 110 -17.21 9.05 10.30
C ILE A 110 -17.01 7.53 10.36
N ASP A 111 -17.97 6.78 10.86
CA ASP A 111 -17.88 5.33 10.99
C ASP A 111 -17.78 4.62 9.63
N ALA A 112 -18.45 5.15 8.60
CA ALA A 112 -18.32 4.65 7.23
C ALA A 112 -16.88 4.81 6.71
N LEU A 113 -16.29 6.00 6.90
CA LEU A 113 -14.90 6.26 6.53
C LEU A 113 -13.92 5.43 7.36
N ARG A 114 -14.15 5.30 8.67
CA ARG A 114 -13.34 4.43 9.54
C ARG A 114 -13.33 2.99 9.04
N SER A 115 -14.49 2.45 8.69
CA SER A 115 -14.61 1.09 8.15
C SER A 115 -13.87 0.93 6.82
N ALA A 116 -13.93 1.92 5.93
CA ALA A 116 -13.15 1.92 4.69
C ALA A 116 -11.64 1.96 4.97
N MET A 117 -11.18 2.77 5.92
CA MET A 117 -9.76 2.86 6.29
C MET A 117 -9.24 1.58 6.93
N ILE A 118 -10.06 0.86 7.72
CA ILE A 118 -9.69 -0.45 8.26
C ILE A 118 -9.43 -1.43 7.10
N ARG A 119 -10.35 -1.55 6.14
CA ARG A 119 -10.16 -2.42 4.96
C ARG A 119 -8.91 -2.07 4.16
N VAL A 120 -8.66 -0.78 3.91
CA VAL A 120 -7.45 -0.33 3.23
C VAL A 120 -6.20 -0.72 4.01
N SER A 121 -6.20 -0.55 5.32
CA SER A 121 -5.08 -0.91 6.20
C SER A 121 -4.75 -2.41 6.11
N GLU A 122 -5.76 -3.26 6.22
CA GLU A 122 -5.62 -4.72 6.13
C GLU A 122 -5.03 -5.17 4.79
N GLU A 123 -5.52 -4.59 3.67
CA GLU A 123 -4.98 -4.88 2.34
C GLU A 123 -3.51 -4.44 2.20
N LEU A 124 -3.18 -3.20 2.61
CA LEU A 124 -1.82 -2.69 2.53
C LEU A 124 -0.83 -3.52 3.36
N HIS A 125 -1.25 -3.98 4.54
CA HIS A 125 -0.41 -4.85 5.37
C HIS A 125 -0.21 -6.23 4.73
N THR A 126 -1.24 -6.78 4.09
CA THR A 126 -1.15 -8.07 3.39
C THR A 126 -0.21 -7.97 2.18
N GLU A 127 -0.37 -6.94 1.34
CA GLU A 127 0.52 -6.70 0.19
C GLU A 127 1.98 -6.51 0.62
N SER A 128 2.22 -5.73 1.68
CA SER A 128 3.56 -5.51 2.21
C SER A 128 4.22 -6.80 2.73
N ARG A 129 3.43 -7.71 3.32
CA ARG A 129 3.92 -9.04 3.76
C ARG A 129 4.27 -9.93 2.57
N GLU A 130 3.43 -9.96 1.55
CA GLU A 130 3.69 -10.72 0.33
C GLU A 130 4.93 -10.22 -0.40
N GLU A 131 5.10 -8.90 -0.55
CA GLU A 131 6.29 -8.32 -1.14
C GLU A 131 7.57 -8.60 -0.32
N ALA A 132 7.48 -8.56 1.01
CA ALA A 132 8.61 -8.89 1.88
C ALA A 132 8.98 -10.37 1.76
N TYR A 133 7.98 -11.26 1.67
CA TYR A 133 8.18 -12.69 1.47
C TYR A 133 8.85 -12.97 0.12
N LEU A 134 8.35 -12.38 -0.98
CA LEU A 134 8.93 -12.54 -2.31
C LEU A 134 10.37 -12.01 -2.40
N ARG A 135 10.66 -10.86 -1.78
CA ARG A 135 12.02 -10.32 -1.67
C ARG A 135 12.93 -11.23 -0.86
N GLY A 136 12.43 -11.80 0.23
CA GLY A 136 13.16 -12.78 1.04
C GLY A 136 13.53 -14.02 0.24
N GLN A 137 12.62 -14.56 -0.55
CA GLN A 137 12.89 -15.70 -1.43
C GLN A 137 13.95 -15.37 -2.49
N GLN A 138 13.86 -14.22 -3.16
CA GLN A 138 14.85 -13.80 -4.16
C GLN A 138 16.24 -13.63 -3.56
N ASN A 139 16.36 -13.01 -2.39
CA ASN A 139 17.63 -12.86 -1.68
C ASN A 139 18.22 -14.22 -1.27
N TRP A 140 17.37 -15.16 -0.85
CA TRP A 140 17.80 -16.50 -0.48
C TRP A 140 18.33 -17.28 -1.67
N ASP A 141 17.60 -17.26 -2.80
CA ASP A 141 18.04 -17.91 -4.05
C ASP A 141 19.36 -17.33 -4.58
N GLU A 142 19.56 -16.01 -4.46
CA GLU A 142 20.81 -15.36 -4.83
C GLU A 142 21.95 -15.75 -3.91
N CYS A 143 21.72 -15.82 -2.60
CA CYS A 143 22.70 -16.24 -1.61
C CYS A 143 23.13 -17.70 -1.83
N ILE A 144 22.20 -18.60 -2.07
CA ILE A 144 22.47 -20.01 -2.38
C ILE A 144 23.26 -20.13 -3.69
N SER A 145 22.88 -19.37 -4.72
CA SER A 145 23.59 -19.36 -6.01
C SER A 145 25.04 -18.87 -5.87
N ARG A 146 25.29 -17.86 -5.03
CA ARG A 146 26.64 -17.37 -4.72
C ARG A 146 27.47 -18.41 -3.96
N LEU A 147 26.89 -19.04 -2.93
CA LEU A 147 27.56 -20.10 -2.16
C LEU A 147 27.95 -21.27 -3.06
N LEU A 148 27.08 -21.70 -3.95
CA LEU A 148 27.37 -22.78 -4.89
C LEU A 148 28.49 -22.41 -5.87
N LYS A 149 28.49 -21.20 -6.42
CA LYS A 149 29.59 -20.71 -7.28
C LYS A 149 30.92 -20.73 -6.54
N LEU A 150 30.94 -20.35 -5.27
CA LEU A 150 32.16 -20.38 -4.44
C LEU A 150 32.59 -21.82 -4.16
N LEU A 151 31.67 -22.73 -3.84
CA LEU A 151 31.99 -24.14 -3.63
C LEU A 151 32.52 -24.80 -4.89
N LEU A 152 31.94 -24.47 -6.06
CA LEU A 152 32.44 -24.94 -7.36
C LEU A 152 33.82 -24.41 -7.71
N ALA A 153 34.15 -23.16 -7.34
CA ALA A 153 35.43 -22.55 -7.56
C ALA A 153 36.52 -23.15 -6.64
N LEU A 154 36.16 -23.65 -5.47
CA LEU A 154 37.09 -24.21 -4.48
C LEU A 154 37.38 -25.70 -4.70
N LYS A 155 36.62 -26.42 -5.50
CA LYS A 155 36.87 -27.83 -5.89
C LYS A 155 36.81 -28.01 -7.41
N PRO A 156 37.95 -27.98 -8.10
CA PRO A 156 38.04 -28.41 -9.49
C PRO A 156 37.73 -29.91 -9.57
N GLY A 157 36.60 -30.29 -10.17
CA GLY A 157 36.14 -31.69 -10.32
C GLY A 157 34.71 -31.98 -9.94
N ILE A 158 33.88 -30.94 -9.69
CA ILE A 158 32.43 -31.10 -9.53
C ILE A 158 31.82 -31.20 -10.92
N ASP A 159 31.27 -32.37 -11.26
CA ASP A 159 30.68 -32.70 -12.54
C ASP A 159 29.16 -32.37 -12.58
N GLU A 160 28.56 -32.68 -13.74
CA GLU A 160 27.14 -32.40 -14.04
C GLU A 160 26.16 -33.08 -13.07
N ASP A 161 26.57 -34.18 -12.42
CA ASP A 161 25.74 -34.91 -11.43
C ASP A 161 25.46 -34.09 -10.16
N HIS A 162 26.39 -33.21 -9.78
CA HIS A 162 26.21 -32.31 -8.63
C HIS A 162 25.18 -31.20 -8.93
N TRP A 163 25.05 -30.76 -10.18
CA TRP A 163 23.98 -29.88 -10.62
C TRP A 163 22.60 -30.52 -10.56
N GLN A 164 22.48 -31.80 -10.90
CA GLN A 164 21.23 -32.54 -10.79
C GLN A 164 20.83 -32.72 -9.31
N MET A 165 21.79 -32.94 -8.42
CA MET A 165 21.50 -33.01 -6.99
C MET A 165 21.03 -31.66 -6.41
N TYR A 166 21.65 -30.56 -6.86
CA TYR A 166 21.21 -29.20 -6.49
C TYR A 166 19.78 -28.90 -6.96
N SER A 167 19.42 -29.24 -8.19
CA SER A 167 18.07 -29.03 -8.70
C SER A 167 17.00 -29.80 -7.94
N LYS A 168 17.37 -30.90 -7.29
CA LYS A 168 16.49 -31.68 -6.41
C LYS A 168 16.40 -31.10 -4.98
N VAL A 169 17.46 -30.44 -4.50
CA VAL A 169 17.52 -29.85 -3.14
C VAL A 169 16.99 -28.42 -3.12
N LYS A 170 17.09 -27.68 -4.21
CA LYS A 170 16.59 -26.30 -4.32
C LYS A 170 15.11 -26.11 -3.88
N PRO A 171 14.15 -26.95 -4.30
CA PRO A 171 12.76 -26.87 -3.84
C PRO A 171 12.59 -27.11 -2.33
N LEU A 172 13.45 -27.94 -1.74
CA LEU A 172 13.41 -28.23 -0.29
C LEU A 172 14.01 -27.09 0.55
N LEU A 173 14.91 -26.30 -0.05
CA LEU A 173 15.51 -25.12 0.58
C LEU A 173 14.62 -23.88 0.46
N SER A 174 13.76 -23.80 -0.55
CA SER A 174 12.81 -22.69 -0.71
C SER A 174 11.79 -22.61 0.43
N ASP A 175 11.51 -23.72 1.12
CA ASP A 175 10.63 -23.77 2.29
C ASP A 175 11.36 -23.48 3.63
N ALA A 176 12.68 -23.36 3.61
CA ALA A 176 13.48 -23.14 4.80
C ALA A 176 13.17 -21.83 5.55
N PRO A 177 12.91 -20.68 4.89
CA PRO A 177 12.53 -19.44 5.57
C PRO A 177 11.27 -19.58 6.41
N LEU A 178 10.24 -20.28 5.92
CA LEU A 178 8.98 -20.52 6.64
C LEU A 178 9.18 -21.39 7.89
N ARG A 179 10.12 -22.34 7.84
CA ARG A 179 10.44 -23.20 9.00
C ARG A 179 11.25 -22.45 10.05
N MET A 180 12.11 -21.52 9.66
CA MET A 180 12.88 -20.69 10.60
C MET A 180 12.01 -19.68 11.34
N GLU A 181 11.06 -18.99 10.66
CA GLU A 181 10.09 -18.12 11.33
C GLU A 181 9.22 -18.89 12.32
N ALA A 182 8.76 -20.10 11.97
CA ALA A 182 7.98 -20.95 12.87
C ALA A 182 8.76 -21.41 14.11
N LEU A 183 10.09 -21.47 14.04
CA LEU A 183 10.97 -21.79 15.18
C LEU A 183 11.25 -20.57 16.06
N LEU A 184 11.37 -19.36 15.46
CA LEU A 184 11.60 -18.11 16.20
C LEU A 184 10.36 -17.62 16.95
N VAL A 185 9.15 -17.96 16.51
CA VAL A 185 7.88 -17.63 17.19
C VAL A 185 7.60 -18.56 18.39
N ARG A 186 8.34 -19.69 18.51
CA ARG A 186 8.19 -20.65 19.62
C ARG A 186 9.27 -20.56 20.70
N SER A 187 10.22 -19.66 20.56
CA SER A 187 11.25 -19.33 21.54
C SER A 187 10.98 -17.96 22.17
#